data_6275f84528136ffdfe96b2a7433cf486
#
_entry.id   6275f84528136ffdfe96b2a7433cf486
#
_cell.length_a   1.000
_cell.length_b   1.000
_cell.length_c   1.000
_cell.angle_alpha   90.00
_cell.angle_beta   90.00
_cell.angle_gamma   90.00
#
_symmetry.space_group_name_H-M   'P 1'
#
loop_
_entity.id
_entity.type
_entity.pdbx_description
1 polymer ?
#
loop_
_entity_poly.entity_id
_entity_poly.type
_entity_poly.pdbx_seq_one_letter_code
_entity_poly.pdbx_strand_id
1 'polypeptide(L)'
;MSDFYIKRRSVLARKMSPKTIPDEDLNKILSAGIRVPDHGALNPWKICVIRGDTLRQIDENIILSEFKKDNPNATEIQLETESKRFQRASVILAVLSVPVEHPKIPNWEMTLSSGAVCMNLLSCAQSLGYAAQWLTEWY
;
A
#
# COMPACT_ATOMS: atom_id res chain seq x y z
N MET A 1 -24.40 0.53 5.06
CA MET A 1 -23.08 -0.16 5.16
C MET A 1 -22.87 -1.20 4.07
N SER A 2 -23.83 -2.08 3.78
CA SER A 2 -23.76 -3.07 2.69
C SER A 2 -23.48 -2.46 1.32
N ASP A 3 -24.13 -1.35 0.98
CA ASP A 3 -23.95 -0.61 -0.27
C ASP A 3 -22.51 -0.14 -0.54
N PHE A 4 -21.77 0.20 0.52
CA PHE A 4 -20.37 0.59 0.40
C PHE A 4 -19.53 -0.52 -0.22
N TYR A 5 -19.61 -1.74 0.32
CA TYR A 5 -18.82 -2.88 -0.18
C TYR A 5 -19.19 -3.29 -1.61
N ILE A 6 -20.48 -3.14 -1.99
CA ILE A 6 -20.95 -3.45 -3.34
C ILE A 6 -20.49 -2.39 -4.34
N LYS A 7 -20.49 -1.10 -3.95
CA LYS A 7 -20.21 0.05 -4.82
C LYS A 7 -18.74 0.48 -4.82
N ARG A 8 -17.96 0.07 -3.80
CA ARG A 8 -16.54 0.42 -3.67
C ARG A 8 -15.76 0.08 -4.95
N ARG A 9 -14.91 1.00 -5.39
CA ARG A 9 -13.98 0.79 -6.53
C ARG A 9 -12.61 1.31 -6.17
N SER A 10 -11.57 0.62 -6.66
CA SER A 10 -10.21 1.15 -6.62
C SER A 10 -10.09 2.39 -7.50
N VAL A 11 -9.35 3.37 -7.02
CA VAL A 11 -9.01 4.58 -7.79
C VAL A 11 -7.57 4.46 -8.24
N LEU A 12 -7.33 4.53 -9.53
CA LEU A 12 -5.97 4.43 -10.09
C LEU A 12 -5.06 5.50 -9.47
N ALA A 13 -3.86 5.13 -9.06
CA ALA A 13 -2.90 6.03 -8.40
C ALA A 13 -2.66 7.31 -9.23
N ARG A 14 -2.56 7.20 -10.56
CA ARG A 14 -2.40 8.36 -11.47
C ARG A 14 -3.58 9.35 -11.48
N LYS A 15 -4.71 8.98 -10.89
CA LYS A 15 -5.91 9.84 -10.76
C LYS A 15 -6.09 10.37 -9.34
N MET A 16 -5.20 10.04 -8.43
CA MET A 16 -5.26 10.52 -7.07
C MET A 16 -4.74 11.96 -6.98
N SER A 17 -5.23 12.70 -5.98
CA SER A 17 -4.71 14.00 -5.62
C SER A 17 -3.88 13.87 -4.33
N PRO A 18 -2.63 14.33 -4.27
CA PRO A 18 -1.76 14.17 -3.12
C PRO A 18 -2.12 15.14 -1.97
N LYS A 19 -3.39 15.17 -1.56
CA LYS A 19 -3.82 15.94 -0.39
C LYS A 19 -3.36 15.26 0.89
N THR A 20 -2.91 16.03 1.85
CA THR A 20 -2.48 15.54 3.17
C THR A 20 -3.62 14.80 3.87
N ILE A 21 -3.32 13.62 4.41
CA ILE A 21 -4.21 12.86 5.26
C ILE A 21 -3.91 13.23 6.71
N PRO A 22 -4.92 13.69 7.50
CA PRO A 22 -4.72 13.96 8.93
C PRO A 22 -4.27 12.71 9.69
N ASP A 23 -3.41 12.91 10.70
CA ASP A 23 -2.91 11.79 11.52
C ASP A 23 -4.03 11.02 12.21
N GLU A 24 -5.12 11.69 12.59
CA GLU A 24 -6.30 11.04 13.17
C GLU A 24 -6.92 10.02 12.20
N ASP A 25 -7.10 10.39 10.95
CA ASP A 25 -7.69 9.50 9.93
C ASP A 25 -6.70 8.38 9.55
N LEU A 26 -5.41 8.70 9.43
CA LEU A 26 -4.38 7.70 9.22
C LEU A 26 -4.36 6.65 10.33
N ASN A 27 -4.47 7.08 11.59
CA ASN A 27 -4.54 6.18 12.75
C ASN A 27 -5.81 5.31 12.74
N LYS A 28 -6.96 5.85 12.30
CA LYS A 28 -8.19 5.06 12.11
C LYS A 28 -7.99 3.99 11.04
N ILE A 29 -7.38 4.35 9.90
CA ILE A 29 -7.08 3.43 8.80
C ILE A 29 -6.16 2.30 9.29
N LEU A 30 -5.07 2.63 9.97
CA LEU A 30 -4.12 1.65 10.51
C LEU A 30 -4.78 0.73 11.54
N SER A 31 -5.56 1.31 12.46
CA SER A 31 -6.27 0.54 13.50
C SER A 31 -7.31 -0.41 12.90
N ALA A 32 -8.03 0.01 11.86
CA ALA A 32 -8.96 -0.86 11.14
C ALA A 32 -8.22 -1.92 10.33
N GLY A 33 -7.08 -1.58 9.74
CA GLY A 33 -6.27 -2.46 8.92
C GLY A 33 -5.90 -3.76 9.63
N ILE A 34 -5.46 -3.67 10.88
CA ILE A 34 -5.00 -4.81 11.67
C ILE A 34 -6.14 -5.64 12.31
N ARG A 35 -7.41 -5.28 12.10
CA ARG A 35 -8.58 -6.02 12.63
C ARG A 35 -9.06 -7.08 11.64
N VAL A 36 -8.24 -8.09 11.45
CA VAL A 36 -8.45 -9.20 10.51
C VAL A 36 -8.42 -10.54 11.23
N PRO A 37 -9.02 -11.59 10.65
CA PRO A 37 -8.78 -12.97 11.11
C PRO A 37 -7.29 -13.30 11.03
N ASP A 38 -6.77 -13.84 12.13
CA ASP A 38 -5.37 -14.22 12.27
C ASP A 38 -5.27 -15.47 13.13
N HIS A 39 -4.99 -16.59 12.51
CA HIS A 39 -4.91 -17.89 13.19
C HIS A 39 -3.72 -17.86 14.17
N GLY A 40 -4.04 -18.06 15.47
CA GLY A 40 -3.05 -18.05 16.54
C GLY A 40 -2.57 -16.64 16.95
N ALA A 41 -3.16 -15.56 16.42
CA ALA A 41 -2.79 -14.17 16.72
C ALA A 41 -1.29 -13.90 16.51
N LEU A 42 -0.73 -14.43 15.41
CA LEU A 42 0.69 -14.36 15.08
C LEU A 42 1.12 -13.00 14.52
N ASN A 43 0.16 -12.19 14.07
CA ASN A 43 0.39 -10.88 13.44
C ASN A 43 1.44 -10.95 12.30
N PRO A 44 1.25 -11.83 11.28
CA PRO A 44 2.26 -12.13 10.28
C PRO A 44 2.42 -11.02 9.23
N TRP A 45 2.35 -9.77 9.66
CA TRP A 45 2.49 -8.58 8.80
C TRP A 45 3.28 -7.48 9.49
N LYS A 46 3.86 -6.62 8.67
CA LYS A 46 4.37 -5.31 9.06
C LYS A 46 3.79 -4.25 8.14
N ILE A 47 3.44 -3.09 8.68
CA ILE A 47 2.94 -1.95 7.90
C ILE A 47 3.96 -0.83 8.02
N CYS A 48 4.56 -0.45 6.89
CA CYS A 48 5.43 0.73 6.81
C CYS A 48 4.60 1.90 6.27
N VAL A 49 4.57 3.00 7.02
CA VAL A 49 3.92 4.25 6.60
C VAL A 49 4.96 5.12 5.91
N ILE A 50 4.77 5.37 4.62
CA ILE A 50 5.66 6.18 3.77
C ILE A 50 4.92 7.45 3.40
N ARG A 51 5.45 8.62 3.77
CA ARG A 51 4.81 9.92 3.54
C ARG A 51 5.84 11.06 3.49
N GLY A 52 5.39 12.23 3.06
CA GLY A 52 6.22 13.44 3.01
C GLY A 52 7.39 13.28 2.04
N ASP A 53 8.54 13.82 2.41
CA ASP A 53 9.73 13.81 1.57
C ASP A 53 10.29 12.42 1.25
N THR A 54 9.99 11.43 2.09
CA THR A 54 10.41 10.04 1.86
C THR A 54 9.83 9.47 0.55
N LEU A 55 8.63 9.89 0.13
CA LEU A 55 8.04 9.48 -1.16
C LEU A 55 8.94 9.92 -2.32
N ARG A 56 9.40 11.17 -2.31
CA ARG A 56 10.32 11.70 -3.32
C ARG A 56 11.68 11.01 -3.28
N GLN A 57 12.24 10.80 -2.08
CA GLN A 57 13.54 10.12 -1.92
C GLN A 57 13.51 8.69 -2.46
N ILE A 58 12.41 7.96 -2.28
CA ILE A 58 12.25 6.61 -2.85
C ILE A 58 12.19 6.68 -4.37
N ASP A 59 11.40 7.61 -4.94
CA ASP A 59 11.32 7.80 -6.38
C ASP A 59 12.69 8.09 -7.01
N GLU A 60 13.45 9.03 -6.42
CA GLU A 60 14.74 9.46 -6.96
C GLU A 60 15.86 8.43 -6.78
N ASN A 61 15.97 7.85 -5.58
CA ASN A 61 17.14 7.04 -5.22
C ASN A 61 16.93 5.54 -5.48
N ILE A 62 15.70 5.07 -5.55
CA ILE A 62 15.40 3.64 -5.73
C ILE A 62 14.69 3.41 -7.06
N ILE A 63 13.47 3.92 -7.21
CA ILE A 63 12.63 3.58 -8.37
C ILE A 63 13.29 3.99 -9.68
N LEU A 64 13.68 5.24 -9.80
CA LEU A 64 14.32 5.75 -11.02
C LEU A 64 15.66 5.06 -11.30
N SER A 65 16.43 4.77 -10.26
CA SER A 65 17.71 4.07 -10.38
C SER A 65 17.55 2.66 -10.91
N GLU A 66 16.65 1.87 -10.32
CA GLU A 66 16.39 0.48 -10.75
C GLU A 66 15.75 0.45 -12.14
N PHE A 67 14.79 1.34 -12.41
CA PHE A 67 14.16 1.43 -13.74
C PHE A 67 15.18 1.70 -14.85
N LYS A 68 16.16 2.61 -14.63
CA LYS A 68 17.21 2.89 -15.60
C LYS A 68 18.14 1.69 -15.88
N LYS A 69 18.41 0.88 -14.86
CA LYS A 69 19.24 -0.34 -15.05
C LYS A 69 18.56 -1.34 -15.99
N ASP A 70 17.26 -1.55 -15.77
CA ASP A 70 16.47 -2.51 -16.53
C ASP A 70 16.06 -1.98 -17.92
N ASN A 71 16.04 -0.65 -18.08
CA ASN A 71 15.60 0.04 -19.29
C ASN A 71 16.64 1.06 -19.78
N PRO A 72 17.81 0.61 -20.30
CA PRO A 72 18.90 1.52 -20.69
C PRO A 72 18.52 2.48 -21.84
N ASN A 73 17.48 2.14 -22.61
CA ASN A 73 16.96 2.95 -23.72
C ASN A 73 15.66 3.69 -23.38
N ALA A 74 15.35 3.87 -22.08
CA ALA A 74 14.15 4.56 -21.64
C ALA A 74 14.11 6.00 -22.16
N THR A 75 12.95 6.41 -22.64
CA THR A 75 12.68 7.79 -23.06
C THR A 75 12.58 8.72 -21.87
N GLU A 76 12.78 10.03 -22.09
CA GLU A 76 12.62 11.05 -21.05
C GLU A 76 11.22 11.01 -20.42
N ILE A 77 10.17 10.76 -21.20
CA ILE A 77 8.79 10.64 -20.72
C ILE A 77 8.64 9.45 -19.76
N GLN A 78 9.28 8.33 -20.07
CA GLN A 78 9.27 7.15 -19.17
C GLN A 78 10.03 7.45 -17.89
N LEU A 79 11.21 8.07 -17.98
CA LEU A 79 12.00 8.46 -16.81
C LEU A 79 11.25 9.45 -15.91
N GLU A 80 10.60 10.45 -16.50
CA GLU A 80 9.74 11.40 -15.75
C GLU A 80 8.58 10.70 -15.07
N THR A 81 7.95 9.74 -15.73
CA THR A 81 6.84 8.95 -15.17
C THR A 81 7.30 8.15 -13.95
N GLU A 82 8.44 7.49 -14.05
CA GLU A 82 9.00 6.66 -12.96
C GLU A 82 9.51 7.51 -11.80
N SER A 83 10.05 8.69 -12.07
CA SER A 83 10.53 9.62 -11.03
C SER A 83 9.43 10.20 -10.13
N LYS A 84 8.16 9.87 -10.38
CA LYS A 84 6.99 10.39 -9.64
C LYS A 84 6.02 9.29 -9.18
N ARG A 85 6.45 8.03 -9.15
CA ARG A 85 5.54 6.91 -8.86
C ARG A 85 4.97 6.96 -7.45
N PHE A 86 5.81 7.15 -6.45
CA PHE A 86 5.40 7.22 -5.04
C PHE A 86 4.70 8.54 -4.72
N GLN A 87 5.05 9.61 -5.40
CA GLN A 87 4.45 10.93 -5.22
C GLN A 87 3.01 11.07 -5.77
N ARG A 88 2.44 10.02 -6.40
CA ARG A 88 1.04 10.00 -6.87
C ARG A 88 0.02 9.99 -5.73
N ALA A 89 0.43 9.59 -4.54
CA ALA A 89 -0.38 9.62 -3.34
C ALA A 89 0.34 10.36 -2.22
N SER A 90 -0.40 10.88 -1.25
CA SER A 90 0.19 11.56 -0.09
C SER A 90 0.71 10.59 0.97
N VAL A 91 0.22 9.35 0.97
CA VAL A 91 0.63 8.27 1.87
C VAL A 91 0.63 6.95 1.11
N ILE A 92 1.68 6.18 1.31
CA ILE A 92 1.76 4.78 0.90
C ILE A 92 1.87 3.92 2.16
N LEU A 93 1.04 2.89 2.25
CA LEU A 93 1.10 1.89 3.28
C LEU A 93 1.68 0.61 2.67
N ALA A 94 2.96 0.37 2.87
CA ALA A 94 3.60 -0.86 2.43
C ALA A 94 3.30 -1.98 3.44
N VAL A 95 2.53 -2.97 3.02
CA VAL A 95 2.19 -4.14 3.83
C VAL A 95 3.11 -5.29 3.45
N LEU A 96 3.97 -5.67 4.38
CA LEU A 96 4.87 -6.81 4.24
C LEU A 96 4.24 -8.03 4.90
N SER A 97 4.12 -9.11 4.15
CA SER A 97 3.81 -10.43 4.73
C SER A 97 5.09 -11.00 5.33
N VAL A 98 5.05 -11.29 6.62
CA VAL A 98 6.19 -11.80 7.40
C VAL A 98 5.78 -13.06 8.16
N PRO A 99 5.48 -14.16 7.45
CA PRO A 99 5.10 -15.40 8.09
C PRO A 99 6.21 -15.90 9.01
N VAL A 100 5.82 -16.51 10.12
CA VAL A 100 6.72 -17.14 11.09
C VAL A 100 6.63 -18.65 10.99
N GLU A 101 7.69 -19.34 11.36
CA GLU A 101 7.63 -20.81 11.43
C GLU A 101 6.71 -21.22 12.59
N HIS A 102 5.71 -22.06 12.29
CA HIS A 102 4.74 -22.53 13.26
C HIS A 102 4.32 -23.99 12.96
N PRO A 103 4.31 -24.88 13.99
CA PRO A 103 4.13 -26.33 13.76
C PRO A 103 2.73 -26.73 13.26
N LYS A 104 1.73 -25.87 13.43
CA LYS A 104 0.32 -26.17 13.08
C LYS A 104 -0.31 -25.19 12.10
N ILE A 105 0.28 -24.01 11.92
CA ILE A 105 -0.30 -22.94 11.09
C ILE A 105 0.59 -22.76 9.86
N PRO A 106 0.09 -23.06 8.66
CA PRO A 106 0.90 -22.97 7.45
C PRO A 106 1.08 -21.52 6.98
N ASN A 107 2.17 -21.24 6.29
CA ASN A 107 2.53 -19.91 5.79
C ASN A 107 1.44 -19.27 4.89
N TRP A 108 0.70 -20.10 4.12
CA TRP A 108 -0.34 -19.56 3.24
C TRP A 108 -1.49 -18.89 4.02
N GLU A 109 -1.88 -19.42 5.21
CA GLU A 109 -2.87 -18.76 6.06
C GLU A 109 -2.37 -17.39 6.54
N MET A 110 -1.11 -17.31 6.94
CA MET A 110 -0.47 -16.06 7.36
C MET A 110 -0.41 -15.03 6.22
N THR A 111 -0.13 -15.49 5.01
CA THR A 111 -0.15 -14.64 3.81
C THR A 111 -1.56 -14.11 3.52
N LEU A 112 -2.60 -14.94 3.67
CA LEU A 112 -3.99 -14.52 3.51
C LEU A 112 -4.39 -13.48 4.56
N SER A 113 -3.94 -13.63 5.82
CA SER A 113 -4.17 -12.62 6.86
C SER A 113 -3.54 -11.27 6.48
N SER A 114 -2.32 -11.28 5.92
CA SER A 114 -1.68 -10.06 5.40
C SER A 114 -2.46 -9.43 4.25
N GLY A 115 -3.02 -10.24 3.36
CA GLY A 115 -3.93 -9.77 2.29
C GLY A 115 -5.23 -9.17 2.85
N ALA A 116 -5.78 -9.76 3.92
CA ALA A 116 -6.93 -9.20 4.61
C ALA A 116 -6.63 -7.82 5.23
N VAL A 117 -5.42 -7.63 5.77
CA VAL A 117 -4.94 -6.30 6.22
C VAL A 117 -5.00 -5.29 5.08
N CYS A 118 -4.47 -5.62 3.90
CA CYS A 118 -4.53 -4.73 2.73
C CYS A 118 -5.98 -4.33 2.39
N MET A 119 -6.91 -5.30 2.40
CA MET A 119 -8.31 -5.03 2.10
C MET A 119 -8.98 -4.15 3.16
N ASN A 120 -8.67 -4.35 4.45
CA ASN A 120 -9.22 -3.52 5.52
C ASN A 120 -8.68 -2.08 5.45
N LEU A 121 -7.37 -1.89 5.23
CA LEU A 121 -6.75 -0.57 5.00
C LEU A 121 -7.46 0.17 3.84
N LEU A 122 -7.59 -0.52 2.70
CA LEU A 122 -8.26 0.01 1.51
C LEU A 122 -9.70 0.42 1.80
N SER A 123 -10.47 -0.47 2.45
CA SER A 123 -11.88 -0.24 2.74
C SER A 123 -12.09 0.89 3.73
N CYS A 124 -11.27 0.96 4.78
CA CYS A 124 -11.34 2.04 5.77
C CYS A 124 -11.01 3.39 5.14
N ALA A 125 -9.91 3.48 4.37
CA ALA A 125 -9.56 4.72 3.66
C ALA A 125 -10.71 5.21 2.79
N GLN A 126 -11.32 4.32 2.00
CA GLN A 126 -12.43 4.68 1.13
C GLN A 126 -13.70 5.03 1.89
N SER A 127 -13.97 4.41 3.04
CA SER A 127 -15.13 4.77 3.90
C SER A 127 -15.00 6.16 4.52
N LEU A 128 -13.76 6.64 4.69
CA LEU A 128 -13.45 8.01 5.13
C LEU A 128 -13.41 9.01 3.95
N GLY A 129 -13.72 8.58 2.73
CA GLY A 129 -13.76 9.43 1.54
C GLY A 129 -12.42 9.59 0.81
N TYR A 130 -11.40 8.85 1.18
CA TYR A 130 -10.11 8.88 0.48
C TYR A 130 -10.12 7.95 -0.74
N ALA A 131 -9.41 8.37 -1.80
CA ALA A 131 -9.06 7.49 -2.91
C ALA A 131 -8.01 6.48 -2.43
N ALA A 132 -8.18 5.21 -2.79
CA ALA A 132 -7.23 4.17 -2.43
C ALA A 132 -7.15 3.09 -3.51
N GLN A 133 -5.96 2.49 -3.65
CA GLN A 133 -5.67 1.38 -4.53
C GLN A 133 -4.70 0.42 -3.86
N TRP A 134 -4.95 -0.87 -3.99
CA TRP A 134 -3.99 -1.91 -3.65
C TRP A 134 -3.20 -2.28 -4.91
N LEU A 135 -1.90 -2.17 -4.85
CA LEU A 135 -0.97 -2.44 -5.95
C LEU A 135 0.07 -3.48 -5.53
N THR A 136 0.48 -4.27 -6.50
CA THR A 136 1.73 -5.02 -6.49
C THR A 136 2.49 -4.59 -7.74
N GLU A 137 3.56 -3.84 -7.56
CA GLU A 137 4.31 -3.23 -8.66
C GLU A 137 5.57 -4.05 -9.00
N TRP A 138 6.36 -3.58 -9.95
CA TRP A 138 7.56 -4.26 -10.42
C TRP A 138 8.77 -4.14 -9.46
N TYR A 139 8.75 -3.18 -8.55
CA TYR A 139 9.79 -2.89 -7.57
C TYR A 139 9.54 -3.55 -6.22
#